data_e4af844532d42f513152e6cdf64f11a9
#
_entry.id   e4af844532d42f513152e6cdf64f11a9
#
_cell.length_a   1.000
_cell.length_b   1.000
_cell.length_c   1.000
_cell.angle_alpha   90.00
_cell.angle_beta   90.00
_cell.angle_gamma   90.00
#
_symmetry.space_group_name_H-M   'P 1'
#
loop_
_entity.id
_entity.type
_entity.pdbx_description
1 polymer ?
#
loop_
_entity_poly.entity_id
_entity_poly.type
_entity_poly.pdbx_seq_one_letter_code
_entity_poly.pdbx_strand_id
1 'polypeptide(L)'
;MWVHLYDPHEPYDPPEPYESRYAAEPYDGEIAYMDSVVGKLFRELKTRGLYDGTMIAVMADHGESLGAHGENNHGFFLYDETIRVPLVIKLPQAGAAEKRIENRVELVDVMPTLLQIAGAAVPAEVQGKSLVGLMKAGEAEATDSWRDRPAYAETDYPHTAFGWSALQSLRTGKYLYIQAPRRELYDQTVDPEAEHNLAATSRAVADTLGGQVRAIREKTTSKRAAPELSDEKVAALDPAAQAKLASLGYVTSGSRVFKSSDQEPDPKDKIGTIRAIRRVNDLMADEHYSEAIPVLQKLIAENPEMPMPYSKLGDCYLTAHEFEKAEPVFRKAVVLDPKFTDAEMGLAKTLMRLGDIEEATTVLEKVTARVPNLAEAHLLLQIAYARSNRVPETISECEKVLEFFPRSYGTYLTLGQFLAKSGDLEGAVPKLQEAAALRPEIPAPHLYLADVYTKLGKQADAERERAEAERLAANPIHPANGAPDPGNAAPQE
;
A
#
# COMPACT_ATOMS: atom_id res chain seq x y z
N MET A 1 -23.48 1.99 6.42
CA MET A 1 -22.13 2.04 7.02
C MET A 1 -21.29 0.96 6.34
N TRP A 2 -20.06 1.26 5.98
CA TRP A 2 -19.06 0.30 5.52
C TRP A 2 -18.07 0.09 6.68
N VAL A 3 -17.79 -1.17 7.03
CA VAL A 3 -16.78 -1.54 8.02
C VAL A 3 -15.77 -2.39 7.30
N HIS A 4 -14.54 -1.91 7.20
CA HIS A 4 -13.41 -2.65 6.65
C HIS A 4 -12.60 -3.21 7.81
N LEU A 5 -12.41 -4.51 7.82
CA LEU A 5 -11.53 -5.22 8.73
C LEU A 5 -10.29 -5.61 7.92
N TYR A 6 -9.12 -5.37 8.49
CA TYR A 6 -7.85 -5.66 7.80
C TYR A 6 -7.49 -7.15 7.93
N ASP A 7 -7.71 -7.71 9.13
CA ASP A 7 -7.45 -9.12 9.38
C ASP A 7 -8.52 -10.02 8.72
N PRO A 8 -8.13 -11.24 8.28
CA PRO A 8 -6.77 -11.78 8.28
C PRO A 8 -5.93 -11.25 7.14
N HIS A 9 -4.68 -10.84 7.41
CA HIS A 9 -3.74 -10.36 6.42
C HIS A 9 -2.29 -10.56 6.88
N GLU A 10 -1.37 -10.89 5.98
CA GLU A 10 0.07 -11.03 6.27
C GLU A 10 0.68 -9.69 6.77
N PRO A 11 1.57 -9.73 7.79
CA PRO A 11 1.94 -10.87 8.62
C PRO A 11 0.82 -11.28 9.57
N TYR A 12 0.61 -12.60 9.74
CA TYR A 12 -0.44 -13.11 10.62
C TYR A 12 0.00 -13.02 12.07
N ASP A 13 -0.42 -11.95 12.75
CA ASP A 13 -0.04 -11.61 14.13
C ASP A 13 -1.27 -11.29 14.98
N PRO A 14 -2.11 -12.29 15.27
CA PRO A 14 -3.33 -12.07 16.04
C PRO A 14 -2.99 -11.71 17.50
N PRO A 15 -3.72 -10.76 18.12
CA PRO A 15 -3.47 -10.38 19.50
C PRO A 15 -3.87 -11.49 20.49
N GLU A 16 -3.30 -11.43 21.70
CA GLU A 16 -3.70 -12.32 22.78
C GLU A 16 -5.23 -12.20 23.11
N PRO A 17 -5.91 -13.30 23.42
CA PRO A 17 -5.40 -14.68 23.63
C PRO A 17 -5.36 -15.53 22.35
N TYR A 18 -5.54 -14.96 21.18
CA TYR A 18 -5.59 -15.69 19.91
C TYR A 18 -4.20 -16.10 19.46
N GLU A 19 -3.17 -15.28 19.69
CA GLU A 19 -1.77 -15.58 19.41
C GLU A 19 -1.37 -16.92 20.07
N SER A 20 -1.49 -17.02 21.38
CA SER A 20 -1.16 -18.25 22.12
C SER A 20 -2.03 -19.44 21.73
N ARG A 21 -3.32 -19.21 21.46
CA ARG A 21 -4.29 -20.27 21.17
C ARG A 21 -4.10 -20.87 19.77
N TYR A 22 -3.67 -20.08 18.81
CA TYR A 22 -3.50 -20.43 17.40
C TYR A 22 -2.03 -20.33 16.96
N ALA A 23 -1.08 -20.52 17.85
CA ALA A 23 0.35 -20.37 17.57
C ALA A 23 0.85 -21.23 16.38
N ALA A 24 0.21 -22.36 16.09
CA ALA A 24 0.54 -23.22 14.95
C ALA A 24 -0.17 -22.78 13.65
N GLU A 25 -1.24 -22.00 13.74
CA GLU A 25 -2.12 -21.60 12.63
C GLU A 25 -2.53 -20.13 12.84
N PRO A 26 -1.59 -19.17 12.72
CA PRO A 26 -1.84 -17.77 13.07
C PRO A 26 -2.90 -17.11 12.17
N TYR A 27 -3.05 -17.52 10.91
CA TYR A 27 -4.14 -17.10 10.04
C TYR A 27 -5.52 -17.40 10.65
N ASP A 28 -5.72 -18.60 11.19
CA ASP A 28 -6.96 -18.98 11.89
C ASP A 28 -7.14 -18.18 13.18
N GLY A 29 -6.03 -17.78 13.81
CA GLY A 29 -6.02 -16.89 14.96
C GLY A 29 -6.58 -15.51 14.64
N GLU A 30 -6.20 -14.92 13.50
CA GLU A 30 -6.75 -13.66 13.03
C GLU A 30 -8.22 -13.77 12.64
N ILE A 31 -8.63 -14.85 11.98
CA ILE A 31 -10.06 -15.12 11.71
C ILE A 31 -10.86 -15.16 13.03
N ALA A 32 -10.35 -15.87 14.05
CA ALA A 32 -11.03 -15.96 15.36
C ALA A 32 -11.08 -14.61 16.07
N TYR A 33 -10.04 -13.80 15.97
CA TYR A 33 -10.01 -12.43 16.49
C TYR A 33 -11.03 -11.54 15.76
N MET A 34 -11.01 -11.53 14.43
CA MET A 34 -11.95 -10.77 13.59
C MET A 34 -13.41 -11.16 13.92
N ASP A 35 -13.71 -12.46 14.02
CA ASP A 35 -15.07 -12.94 14.41
C ASP A 35 -15.50 -12.38 15.76
N SER A 36 -14.57 -12.33 16.73
CA SER A 36 -14.85 -11.73 18.06
C SER A 36 -15.23 -10.24 17.97
N VAL A 37 -14.56 -9.50 17.09
CA VAL A 37 -14.80 -8.06 16.83
C VAL A 37 -16.15 -7.86 16.16
N VAL A 38 -16.44 -8.63 15.10
CA VAL A 38 -17.76 -8.63 14.45
C VAL A 38 -18.86 -9.01 15.43
N GLY A 39 -18.61 -10.02 16.29
CA GLY A 39 -19.52 -10.42 17.35
C GLY A 39 -19.82 -9.30 18.36
N LYS A 40 -18.82 -8.45 18.69
CA LYS A 40 -19.05 -7.24 19.53
C LYS A 40 -19.97 -6.25 18.82
N LEU A 41 -19.74 -5.99 17.55
CA LEU A 41 -20.60 -5.10 16.74
C LEU A 41 -22.05 -5.62 16.70
N PHE A 42 -22.26 -6.91 16.48
CA PHE A 42 -23.60 -7.49 16.45
C PHE A 42 -24.30 -7.43 17.80
N ARG A 43 -23.57 -7.65 18.89
CA ARG A 43 -24.14 -7.47 20.26
C ARG A 43 -24.56 -6.02 20.48
N GLU A 44 -23.77 -5.05 20.07
CA GLU A 44 -24.11 -3.63 20.20
C GLU A 44 -25.36 -3.26 19.39
N LEU A 45 -25.48 -3.75 18.15
CA LEU A 45 -26.70 -3.56 17.34
C LEU A 45 -27.94 -4.17 18.00
N LYS A 46 -27.81 -5.36 18.62
CA LYS A 46 -28.90 -6.02 19.37
C LYS A 46 -29.29 -5.20 20.61
N THR A 47 -28.30 -4.72 21.37
CA THR A 47 -28.53 -3.91 22.57
C THR A 47 -29.28 -2.62 22.26
N ARG A 48 -29.00 -2.02 21.11
CA ARG A 48 -29.69 -0.80 20.62
C ARG A 48 -31.01 -1.08 19.91
N GLY A 49 -31.43 -2.34 19.77
CA GLY A 49 -32.66 -2.71 19.05
C GLY A 49 -32.56 -2.47 17.52
N LEU A 50 -31.37 -2.34 16.98
CA LEU A 50 -31.13 -2.05 15.57
C LEU A 50 -30.89 -3.31 14.72
N TYR A 51 -30.49 -4.42 15.33
CA TYR A 51 -30.05 -5.63 14.64
C TYR A 51 -31.11 -6.18 13.67
N ASP A 52 -32.35 -6.34 14.14
CA ASP A 52 -33.42 -6.94 13.34
C ASP A 52 -33.81 -6.09 12.12
N GLY A 53 -33.79 -4.75 12.28
CA GLY A 53 -34.09 -3.82 11.19
C GLY A 53 -32.92 -3.54 10.25
N THR A 54 -31.71 -4.02 10.57
CA THR A 54 -30.52 -3.75 9.78
C THR A 54 -30.27 -4.85 8.77
N MET A 55 -30.03 -4.49 7.49
CA MET A 55 -29.42 -5.38 6.52
C MET A 55 -27.92 -5.46 6.82
N ILE A 56 -27.38 -6.68 6.86
CA ILE A 56 -25.96 -6.93 7.08
C ILE A 56 -25.44 -7.83 5.96
N ALA A 57 -24.40 -7.41 5.27
CA ALA A 57 -23.64 -8.22 4.34
C ALA A 57 -22.21 -8.40 4.88
N VAL A 58 -21.77 -9.65 5.03
CA VAL A 58 -20.39 -10.01 5.39
C VAL A 58 -19.79 -10.73 4.20
N MET A 59 -18.63 -10.29 3.75
CA MET A 59 -17.92 -10.86 2.61
C MET A 59 -16.41 -10.60 2.75
N ALA A 60 -15.61 -11.39 2.06
CA ALA A 60 -14.21 -11.04 1.80
C ALA A 60 -14.08 -10.51 0.35
N ASP A 61 -13.03 -9.75 0.08
CA ASP A 61 -12.67 -9.26 -1.24
C ASP A 61 -11.89 -10.30 -2.05
N HIS A 62 -11.06 -11.11 -1.40
CA HIS A 62 -10.34 -12.26 -1.94
C HIS A 62 -10.17 -13.34 -0.86
N GLY A 63 -9.64 -14.48 -1.27
CA GLY A 63 -9.21 -15.55 -0.38
C GLY A 63 -7.69 -15.48 -0.13
N GLU A 64 -7.13 -16.60 0.39
CA GLU A 64 -5.72 -16.71 0.73
C GLU A 64 -5.19 -18.09 0.35
N SER A 65 -4.04 -18.14 -0.32
CA SER A 65 -3.50 -19.38 -0.89
C SER A 65 -2.80 -20.27 0.14
N LEU A 66 -2.20 -19.68 1.18
CA LEU A 66 -1.52 -20.37 2.28
C LEU A 66 -0.50 -21.43 1.81
N GLY A 67 0.14 -21.20 0.67
CA GLY A 67 1.15 -22.08 0.07
C GLY A 67 0.66 -22.99 -1.04
N ALA A 68 -0.65 -23.07 -1.29
CA ALA A 68 -1.19 -23.80 -2.43
C ALA A 68 -0.65 -23.23 -3.75
N HIS A 69 -0.44 -24.11 -4.73
CA HIS A 69 0.14 -23.76 -6.04
C HIS A 69 1.47 -22.98 -5.96
N GLY A 70 2.08 -22.89 -4.76
CA GLY A 70 3.34 -22.20 -4.52
C GLY A 70 3.22 -20.70 -4.23
N GLU A 71 2.02 -20.16 -4.18
CA GLU A 71 1.69 -18.84 -3.66
C GLU A 71 1.39 -18.96 -2.16
N ASN A 72 1.94 -18.08 -1.34
CA ASN A 72 1.70 -18.14 0.11
C ASN A 72 0.59 -17.18 0.55
N ASN A 73 0.36 -16.13 -0.20
CA ASN A 73 -0.65 -15.11 0.01
C ASN A 73 -1.63 -15.08 -1.17
N HIS A 74 -1.84 -13.94 -1.79
CA HIS A 74 -2.78 -13.74 -2.89
C HIS A 74 -2.22 -12.78 -3.94
N GLY A 75 -2.94 -12.65 -5.07
CA GLY A 75 -2.66 -11.64 -6.09
C GLY A 75 -2.00 -12.17 -7.36
N PHE A 76 -1.26 -13.28 -7.30
CA PHE A 76 -0.58 -13.83 -8.47
C PHE A 76 -1.47 -14.82 -9.24
N PHE A 77 -2.18 -15.71 -8.55
CA PHE A 77 -2.93 -16.80 -9.17
C PHE A 77 -4.44 -16.68 -8.95
N LEU A 78 -5.20 -17.41 -9.76
CA LEU A 78 -6.67 -17.37 -9.80
C LEU A 78 -7.26 -18.77 -9.57
N TYR A 79 -6.74 -19.49 -8.58
CA TYR A 79 -7.31 -20.74 -8.11
C TYR A 79 -8.41 -20.50 -7.07
N ASP A 80 -9.22 -21.51 -6.79
CA ASP A 80 -10.40 -21.38 -5.91
C ASP A 80 -10.04 -20.81 -4.52
N GLU A 81 -8.86 -21.14 -3.97
CA GLU A 81 -8.40 -20.64 -2.66
C GLU A 81 -8.23 -19.12 -2.60
N THR A 82 -7.94 -18.47 -3.72
CA THR A 82 -7.79 -17.00 -3.78
C THR A 82 -9.02 -16.28 -4.32
N ILE A 83 -9.88 -16.94 -5.10
CA ILE A 83 -11.04 -16.30 -5.74
C ILE A 83 -12.39 -16.69 -5.15
N ARG A 84 -12.46 -17.76 -4.37
CA ARG A 84 -13.68 -18.20 -3.72
C ARG A 84 -13.80 -17.62 -2.32
N VAL A 85 -14.70 -16.66 -2.16
CA VAL A 85 -14.87 -15.89 -0.93
C VAL A 85 -16.19 -16.19 -0.23
N PRO A 86 -16.27 -16.03 1.10
CA PRO A 86 -17.53 -16.11 1.84
C PRO A 86 -18.43 -14.93 1.45
N LEU A 87 -19.74 -15.17 1.40
CA LEU A 87 -20.77 -14.16 1.29
C LEU A 87 -21.98 -14.55 2.15
N VAL A 88 -22.28 -13.76 3.17
CA VAL A 88 -23.43 -13.93 4.04
C VAL A 88 -24.27 -12.65 4.05
N ILE A 89 -25.57 -12.76 3.75
CA ILE A 89 -26.48 -11.62 3.74
C ILE A 89 -27.63 -11.88 4.74
N LYS A 90 -27.72 -11.04 5.76
CA LYS A 90 -28.87 -10.97 6.67
C LYS A 90 -29.83 -9.90 6.18
N LEU A 91 -31.07 -10.25 5.89
CA LEU A 91 -32.13 -9.33 5.51
C LEU A 91 -32.72 -8.61 6.74
N PRO A 92 -33.28 -7.38 6.57
CA PRO A 92 -34.08 -6.74 7.60
C PRO A 92 -35.28 -7.60 7.95
N GLN A 93 -35.61 -7.72 9.25
CA GLN A 93 -36.78 -8.47 9.75
C GLN A 93 -36.85 -9.94 9.24
N ALA A 94 -35.75 -10.50 8.75
CA ALA A 94 -35.68 -11.91 8.41
C ALA A 94 -35.82 -12.73 9.69
N GLY A 95 -36.82 -13.58 9.75
CA GLY A 95 -36.88 -14.62 10.78
C GLY A 95 -35.65 -15.53 10.69
N ALA A 96 -35.48 -16.41 11.67
CA ALA A 96 -34.33 -17.31 11.81
C ALA A 96 -34.17 -18.39 10.72
N ALA A 97 -34.73 -18.21 9.53
CA ALA A 97 -34.62 -19.15 8.44
C ALA A 97 -33.25 -18.96 7.73
N GLU A 98 -32.30 -19.83 8.04
CA GLU A 98 -31.06 -19.96 7.31
C GLU A 98 -31.34 -20.57 5.93
N LYS A 99 -30.88 -19.92 4.87
CA LYS A 99 -30.95 -20.43 3.52
C LYS A 99 -29.56 -20.46 2.92
N ARG A 100 -29.14 -21.65 2.48
CA ARG A 100 -27.92 -21.82 1.72
C ARG A 100 -28.26 -21.78 0.22
N ILE A 101 -27.53 -20.98 -0.54
CA ILE A 101 -27.68 -20.82 -1.98
C ILE A 101 -26.46 -21.44 -2.66
N GLU A 102 -26.68 -22.50 -3.41
CA GLU A 102 -25.61 -23.24 -4.10
C GLU A 102 -25.27 -22.64 -5.48
N ASN A 103 -26.07 -21.69 -5.95
CA ASN A 103 -25.80 -21.01 -7.21
C ASN A 103 -24.52 -20.16 -7.11
N ARG A 104 -23.72 -20.19 -8.17
CA ARG A 104 -22.52 -19.34 -8.27
C ARG A 104 -22.92 -17.90 -8.42
N VAL A 105 -22.33 -17.04 -7.57
CA VAL A 105 -22.52 -15.61 -7.52
C VAL A 105 -21.16 -14.92 -7.53
N GLU A 106 -21.12 -13.63 -7.84
CA GLU A 106 -19.90 -12.85 -7.93
C GLU A 106 -19.99 -11.62 -7.01
N LEU A 107 -18.85 -11.08 -6.57
CA LEU A 107 -18.82 -9.88 -5.71
C LEU A 107 -19.49 -8.67 -6.38
N VAL A 108 -19.46 -8.57 -7.72
CA VAL A 108 -20.17 -7.52 -8.47
C VAL A 108 -21.68 -7.56 -8.30
N ASP A 109 -22.24 -8.67 -7.82
CA ASP A 109 -23.68 -8.86 -7.56
C ASP A 109 -24.13 -8.23 -6.24
N VAL A 110 -23.20 -7.95 -5.34
CA VAL A 110 -23.49 -7.41 -4.00
C VAL A 110 -24.10 -6.02 -4.10
N MET A 111 -23.47 -5.10 -4.83
CA MET A 111 -23.95 -3.72 -4.96
C MET A 111 -25.40 -3.64 -5.48
N PRO A 112 -25.78 -4.22 -6.64
CA PRO A 112 -27.16 -4.18 -7.12
C PRO A 112 -28.15 -4.87 -6.16
N THR A 113 -27.70 -5.87 -5.40
CA THR A 113 -28.49 -6.52 -4.37
C THR A 113 -28.82 -5.58 -3.22
N LEU A 114 -27.81 -4.89 -2.69
CA LEU A 114 -27.97 -3.93 -1.60
C LEU A 114 -28.85 -2.76 -2.02
N LEU A 115 -28.67 -2.22 -3.22
CA LEU A 115 -29.49 -1.14 -3.77
C LEU A 115 -30.95 -1.58 -3.91
N GLN A 116 -31.21 -2.76 -4.45
CA GLN A 116 -32.57 -3.26 -4.59
C GLN A 116 -33.26 -3.49 -3.23
N ILE A 117 -32.55 -4.03 -2.25
CA ILE A 117 -33.11 -4.24 -0.88
C ILE A 117 -33.40 -2.88 -0.22
N ALA A 118 -32.56 -1.88 -0.45
CA ALA A 118 -32.74 -0.52 0.06
C ALA A 118 -33.84 0.27 -0.70
N GLY A 119 -34.44 -0.29 -1.74
CA GLY A 119 -35.41 0.41 -2.59
C GLY A 119 -34.81 1.51 -3.47
N ALA A 120 -33.50 1.50 -3.66
CA ALA A 120 -32.79 2.43 -4.53
C ALA A 120 -32.71 1.91 -5.98
N ALA A 121 -32.66 2.82 -6.95
CA ALA A 121 -32.47 2.46 -8.34
C ALA A 121 -31.06 1.90 -8.56
N VAL A 122 -30.96 0.80 -9.31
CA VAL A 122 -29.66 0.24 -9.74
C VAL A 122 -29.23 1.01 -11.00
N PRO A 123 -28.06 1.66 -11.01
CA PRO A 123 -27.54 2.33 -12.20
C PRO A 123 -27.34 1.36 -13.37
N ALA A 124 -27.57 1.85 -14.59
CA ALA A 124 -27.49 1.03 -15.81
C ALA A 124 -26.07 0.51 -16.10
N GLU A 125 -25.06 1.16 -15.56
CA GLU A 125 -23.66 0.82 -15.72
C GLU A 125 -23.23 -0.35 -14.81
N VAL A 126 -24.03 -0.73 -13.82
CA VAL A 126 -23.75 -1.84 -12.91
C VAL A 126 -23.82 -3.17 -13.66
N GLN A 127 -22.71 -3.90 -13.65
CA GLN A 127 -22.59 -5.16 -14.40
C GLN A 127 -23.12 -6.38 -13.64
N GLY A 128 -23.18 -6.27 -12.31
CA GLY A 128 -23.67 -7.33 -11.44
C GLY A 128 -25.20 -7.54 -11.55
N LYS A 129 -25.66 -8.68 -11.08
CA LYS A 129 -27.07 -9.07 -11.06
C LYS A 129 -27.55 -9.24 -9.62
N SER A 130 -28.64 -8.55 -9.27
CA SER A 130 -29.20 -8.65 -7.92
C SER A 130 -29.54 -10.08 -7.50
N LEU A 131 -29.12 -10.48 -6.32
CA LEU A 131 -29.32 -11.79 -5.69
C LEU A 131 -30.71 -11.90 -5.04
N VAL A 132 -31.51 -10.84 -4.99
CA VAL A 132 -32.83 -10.83 -4.34
C VAL A 132 -33.76 -11.91 -4.90
N GLY A 133 -33.68 -12.19 -6.21
CA GLY A 133 -34.44 -13.26 -6.85
C GLY A 133 -34.07 -14.65 -6.29
N LEU A 134 -32.77 -14.94 -6.14
CA LEU A 134 -32.27 -16.20 -5.56
C LEU A 134 -32.65 -16.34 -4.08
N MET A 135 -32.59 -15.25 -3.31
CA MET A 135 -32.94 -15.26 -1.90
C MET A 135 -34.42 -15.50 -1.65
N LYS A 136 -35.31 -15.06 -2.56
CA LYS A 136 -36.78 -15.22 -2.47
C LYS A 136 -37.28 -16.53 -3.09
N ALA A 137 -36.65 -16.99 -4.18
CA ALA A 137 -37.05 -18.20 -4.86
C ALA A 137 -36.78 -19.47 -4.03
N GLY A 138 -37.62 -20.47 -4.12
CA GLY A 138 -37.29 -21.82 -3.67
C GLY A 138 -36.17 -22.41 -4.55
N GLU A 139 -35.52 -23.50 -4.08
CA GLU A 139 -34.44 -24.17 -4.85
C GLU A 139 -34.86 -24.59 -6.26
N ALA A 140 -36.15 -24.89 -6.47
CA ALA A 140 -36.73 -25.28 -7.74
C ALA A 140 -36.99 -24.12 -8.72
N GLU A 141 -36.97 -22.88 -8.24
CA GLU A 141 -37.32 -21.66 -9.01
C GLU A 141 -36.11 -20.81 -9.43
N ALA A 142 -34.88 -21.29 -9.14
CA ALA A 142 -33.70 -20.65 -9.68
C ALA A 142 -33.78 -20.70 -11.22
N THR A 143 -34.12 -19.56 -11.82
CA THR A 143 -34.31 -19.47 -13.28
C THR A 143 -33.07 -19.96 -14.01
N ASP A 144 -33.24 -20.51 -15.24
CA ASP A 144 -32.14 -20.97 -16.09
C ASP A 144 -30.96 -19.97 -16.19
N SER A 145 -31.25 -18.70 -15.97
CA SER A 145 -30.24 -17.62 -15.95
C SER A 145 -29.21 -17.66 -14.81
N TRP A 146 -29.41 -18.51 -13.79
CA TRP A 146 -28.48 -18.71 -12.68
C TRP A 146 -27.81 -20.09 -12.67
N ARG A 147 -28.34 -21.04 -13.47
CA ARG A 147 -27.97 -22.47 -13.38
C ARG A 147 -26.51 -22.75 -13.71
N ASP A 148 -25.96 -22.10 -14.73
CA ASP A 148 -24.56 -22.26 -15.16
C ASP A 148 -23.87 -20.94 -15.44
N ARG A 149 -24.23 -19.88 -14.68
CA ARG A 149 -23.59 -18.60 -14.83
C ARG A 149 -22.09 -18.76 -14.52
N PRO A 150 -21.21 -18.47 -15.49
CA PRO A 150 -19.80 -18.46 -15.21
C PRO A 150 -19.44 -17.26 -14.30
N ALA A 151 -18.50 -17.47 -13.38
CA ALA A 151 -17.88 -16.38 -12.63
C ALA A 151 -16.52 -16.05 -13.26
N TYR A 152 -16.29 -14.77 -13.47
CA TYR A 152 -15.05 -14.23 -14.03
C TYR A 152 -14.19 -13.63 -12.93
N ALA A 153 -12.89 -13.89 -12.99
CA ALA A 153 -11.90 -13.19 -12.17
C ALA A 153 -10.67 -12.85 -12.99
N GLU A 154 -9.96 -11.78 -12.60
CA GLU A 154 -8.71 -11.38 -13.22
C GLU A 154 -7.73 -10.85 -12.17
N THR A 155 -6.44 -10.99 -12.47
CA THR A 155 -5.38 -10.30 -11.74
C THR A 155 -4.42 -9.65 -12.74
N ASP A 156 -4.17 -8.36 -12.52
CA ASP A 156 -3.18 -7.57 -13.27
C ASP A 156 -1.90 -7.33 -12.46
N TYR A 157 -1.89 -7.79 -11.20
CA TYR A 157 -0.74 -7.60 -10.30
C TYR A 157 0.58 -8.16 -10.84
N PRO A 158 0.63 -9.40 -11.42
CA PRO A 158 1.85 -9.88 -12.05
C PRO A 158 2.38 -8.98 -13.16
N HIS A 159 1.46 -8.36 -13.93
CA HIS A 159 1.83 -7.44 -15.01
C HIS A 159 2.31 -6.09 -14.46
N THR A 160 1.52 -5.47 -13.61
CA THR A 160 1.80 -4.12 -13.12
C THR A 160 3.03 -4.05 -12.21
N ALA A 161 3.25 -5.09 -11.40
CA ALA A 161 4.38 -5.13 -10.47
C ALA A 161 5.67 -5.68 -11.10
N PHE A 162 5.57 -6.63 -12.04
CA PHE A 162 6.73 -7.40 -12.49
C PHE A 162 6.89 -7.48 -14.01
N GLY A 163 5.91 -7.03 -14.80
CA GLY A 163 5.90 -7.18 -16.26
C GLY A 163 5.71 -8.62 -16.71
N TRP A 164 5.11 -9.47 -15.88
CA TRP A 164 4.70 -10.83 -16.24
C TRP A 164 3.28 -10.81 -16.79
N SER A 165 2.79 -11.92 -17.30
CA SER A 165 1.44 -11.96 -17.87
C SER A 165 0.37 -11.74 -16.81
N ALA A 166 -0.59 -10.88 -17.13
CA ALA A 166 -1.85 -10.80 -16.42
C ALA A 166 -2.64 -12.10 -16.62
N LEU A 167 -3.39 -12.54 -15.60
CA LEU A 167 -4.19 -13.74 -15.67
C LEU A 167 -5.68 -13.42 -15.67
N GLN A 168 -6.47 -14.24 -16.34
CA GLN A 168 -7.92 -14.20 -16.29
C GLN A 168 -8.44 -15.62 -16.05
N SER A 169 -9.51 -15.76 -15.29
CA SER A 169 -10.15 -17.05 -15.07
C SER A 169 -11.64 -17.03 -15.33
N LEU A 170 -12.18 -18.20 -15.63
CA LEU A 170 -13.60 -18.45 -15.76
C LEU A 170 -13.96 -19.72 -15.00
N ARG A 171 -14.75 -19.56 -13.95
CA ARG A 171 -15.25 -20.64 -13.12
C ARG A 171 -16.67 -21.00 -13.57
N THR A 172 -16.85 -22.20 -14.10
CA THR A 172 -18.16 -22.76 -14.50
C THR A 172 -18.63 -23.78 -13.46
N GLY A 173 -19.76 -24.45 -13.70
CA GLY A 173 -20.24 -25.53 -12.83
C GLY A 173 -19.24 -26.69 -12.72
N LYS A 174 -18.59 -27.00 -13.80
CA LYS A 174 -17.66 -28.11 -13.88
C LYS A 174 -16.20 -27.71 -13.93
N TYR A 175 -15.86 -26.63 -14.65
CA TYR A 175 -14.49 -26.31 -14.98
C TYR A 175 -14.02 -25.01 -14.35
N LEU A 176 -12.76 -25.01 -13.91
CA LEU A 176 -11.95 -23.80 -13.74
C LEU A 176 -11.03 -23.68 -14.95
N TYR A 177 -11.15 -22.61 -15.71
CA TYR A 177 -10.26 -22.28 -16.82
C TYR A 177 -9.44 -21.04 -16.46
N ILE A 178 -8.12 -21.07 -16.68
CA ILE A 178 -7.23 -19.93 -16.47
C ILE A 178 -6.55 -19.60 -17.79
N GLN A 179 -6.77 -18.38 -18.27
CA GLN A 179 -6.08 -17.79 -19.41
C GLN A 179 -4.75 -17.24 -18.93
N ALA A 180 -3.69 -17.87 -19.37
CA ALA A 180 -2.29 -17.56 -19.11
C ALA A 180 -1.48 -17.86 -20.37
N PRO A 181 -0.18 -17.55 -20.45
CA PRO A 181 0.69 -18.02 -21.54
C PRO A 181 0.61 -19.54 -21.71
N ARG A 182 0.63 -20.29 -20.62
CA ARG A 182 0.25 -21.71 -20.61
C ARG A 182 -1.15 -21.82 -20.02
N ARG A 183 -2.13 -22.00 -20.89
CA ARG A 183 -3.54 -22.15 -20.50
C ARG A 183 -3.75 -23.34 -19.56
N GLU A 184 -4.70 -23.20 -18.65
CA GLU A 184 -5.06 -24.21 -17.67
C GLU A 184 -6.56 -24.50 -17.74
N LEU A 185 -6.89 -25.77 -17.50
CA LEU A 185 -8.26 -26.25 -17.43
C LEU A 185 -8.33 -27.38 -16.40
N TYR A 186 -9.20 -27.25 -15.42
CA TYR A 186 -9.37 -28.23 -14.34
C TYR A 186 -10.83 -28.66 -14.23
N ASP A 187 -11.08 -29.94 -14.04
CA ASP A 187 -12.42 -30.49 -13.78
C ASP A 187 -12.65 -30.48 -12.26
N GLN A 188 -13.23 -29.44 -11.77
CA GLN A 188 -13.44 -29.20 -10.33
C GLN A 188 -14.44 -30.19 -9.67
N THR A 189 -15.07 -31.07 -10.43
CA THR A 189 -15.92 -32.11 -9.86
C THR A 189 -15.14 -33.34 -9.39
N VAL A 190 -13.93 -33.53 -9.90
CA VAL A 190 -13.03 -34.66 -9.58
C VAL A 190 -11.63 -34.20 -9.16
N ASP A 191 -11.28 -32.96 -9.41
CA ASP A 191 -9.98 -32.32 -9.12
C ASP A 191 -10.20 -30.93 -8.50
N PRO A 192 -10.78 -30.88 -7.28
CA PRO A 192 -11.07 -29.60 -6.61
C PRO A 192 -9.81 -28.77 -6.30
N GLU A 193 -8.68 -29.42 -6.11
CA GLU A 193 -7.39 -28.77 -5.81
C GLU A 193 -6.64 -28.31 -7.09
N ALA A 194 -7.25 -28.48 -8.28
CA ALA A 194 -6.67 -28.05 -9.56
C ALA A 194 -5.22 -28.52 -9.81
N GLU A 195 -4.93 -29.79 -9.56
CA GLU A 195 -3.60 -30.38 -9.73
C GLU A 195 -3.37 -30.93 -11.15
N HIS A 196 -4.43 -31.26 -11.89
CA HIS A 196 -4.36 -31.97 -13.16
C HIS A 196 -4.85 -31.10 -14.32
N ASN A 197 -3.94 -30.40 -14.96
CA ASN A 197 -4.26 -29.52 -16.08
C ASN A 197 -4.70 -30.30 -17.34
N LEU A 198 -5.95 -30.14 -17.73
CA LEU A 198 -6.60 -30.80 -18.90
C LEU A 198 -6.53 -29.94 -20.18
N ALA A 199 -5.93 -28.77 -20.18
CA ALA A 199 -5.97 -27.85 -21.34
C ALA A 199 -5.39 -28.46 -22.62
N ALA A 200 -4.38 -29.32 -22.50
CA ALA A 200 -3.78 -30.00 -23.64
C ALA A 200 -4.63 -31.17 -24.18
N THR A 201 -5.35 -31.88 -23.29
CA THR A 201 -6.17 -33.09 -23.65
C THR A 201 -7.61 -32.69 -23.99
N SER A 202 -8.16 -31.63 -23.40
CA SER A 202 -9.53 -31.14 -23.61
C SER A 202 -9.54 -29.79 -24.34
N ARG A 203 -8.80 -29.69 -25.46
CA ARG A 203 -8.59 -28.46 -26.22
C ARG A 203 -9.87 -27.73 -26.60
N ALA A 204 -10.87 -28.46 -27.09
CA ALA A 204 -12.13 -27.85 -27.51
C ALA A 204 -12.85 -27.11 -26.35
N VAL A 205 -12.79 -27.68 -25.13
CA VAL A 205 -13.36 -27.05 -23.94
C VAL A 205 -12.53 -25.80 -23.60
N ALA A 206 -11.20 -25.91 -23.56
CA ALA A 206 -10.31 -24.78 -23.27
C ALA A 206 -10.47 -23.64 -24.29
N ASP A 207 -10.63 -23.97 -25.60
CA ASP A 207 -10.85 -22.96 -26.66
C ASP A 207 -12.21 -22.26 -26.49
N THR A 208 -13.26 -23.01 -26.12
CA THR A 208 -14.58 -22.44 -25.86
C THR A 208 -14.57 -21.48 -24.68
N LEU A 209 -13.99 -21.91 -23.54
CA LEU A 209 -13.91 -21.07 -22.34
C LEU A 209 -12.99 -19.85 -22.56
N GLY A 210 -11.88 -20.03 -23.27
CA GLY A 210 -11.02 -18.93 -23.67
C GLY A 210 -11.73 -17.91 -24.59
N GLY A 211 -12.63 -18.38 -25.45
CA GLY A 211 -13.51 -17.52 -26.24
C GLY A 211 -14.47 -16.71 -25.35
N GLN A 212 -15.03 -17.32 -24.32
CA GLN A 212 -15.92 -16.64 -23.36
C GLN A 212 -15.15 -15.60 -22.53
N VAL A 213 -13.94 -15.91 -22.06
CA VAL A 213 -13.07 -14.94 -21.35
C VAL A 213 -12.83 -13.71 -22.22
N ARG A 214 -12.46 -13.89 -23.48
CA ARG A 214 -12.26 -12.77 -24.42
C ARG A 214 -13.53 -11.94 -24.60
N ALA A 215 -14.67 -12.59 -24.80
CA ALA A 215 -15.95 -11.90 -24.98
C ALA A 215 -16.39 -11.11 -23.74
N ILE A 216 -16.14 -11.63 -22.54
CA ILE A 216 -16.38 -10.90 -21.28
C ILE A 216 -15.46 -9.66 -21.23
N ARG A 217 -14.17 -9.83 -21.45
CA ARG A 217 -13.18 -8.76 -21.43
C ARG A 217 -13.50 -7.65 -22.43
N GLU A 218 -13.81 -7.99 -23.68
CA GLU A 218 -14.21 -7.03 -24.71
C GLU A 218 -15.47 -6.23 -24.32
N LYS A 219 -16.41 -6.88 -23.65
CA LYS A 219 -17.63 -6.24 -23.18
C LYS A 219 -17.40 -5.34 -21.98
N THR A 220 -16.52 -5.71 -21.07
CA THR A 220 -16.23 -4.98 -19.83
C THR A 220 -15.26 -3.83 -20.06
N THR A 221 -14.30 -3.98 -20.98
CA THR A 221 -13.31 -2.96 -21.33
C THR A 221 -13.93 -1.86 -22.25
N SER A 222 -15.15 -2.05 -22.73
CA SER A 222 -15.76 -1.14 -23.69
C SER A 222 -16.11 0.21 -23.09
N LYS A 223 -15.55 1.29 -23.67
CA LYS A 223 -16.06 2.66 -23.79
C LYS A 223 -15.92 3.67 -22.65
N ARG A 224 -15.56 3.30 -21.47
CA ARG A 224 -14.95 4.23 -20.51
C ARG A 224 -13.62 3.59 -20.12
N ALA A 225 -12.52 4.15 -20.57
CA ALA A 225 -11.32 4.10 -19.74
C ALA A 225 -11.81 4.44 -18.32
N ALA A 226 -11.76 3.48 -17.39
CA ALA A 226 -11.87 3.85 -16.00
C ALA A 226 -10.99 5.09 -15.86
N PRO A 227 -11.44 6.19 -15.22
CA PRO A 227 -10.50 7.22 -14.92
C PRO A 227 -9.39 6.48 -14.19
N GLU A 228 -8.26 6.30 -14.86
CA GLU A 228 -7.04 5.91 -14.19
C GLU A 228 -7.06 6.78 -12.94
N LEU A 229 -6.92 6.17 -11.77
CA LEU A 229 -6.53 6.93 -10.62
C LEU A 229 -5.19 7.52 -11.04
N SER A 230 -5.26 8.68 -11.73
CA SER A 230 -4.06 9.36 -12.17
C SER A 230 -3.23 9.60 -10.93
N ASP A 231 -1.92 9.55 -11.05
CA ASP A 231 -0.99 9.89 -9.96
C ASP A 231 -1.45 11.20 -9.26
N GLU A 232 -2.09 12.13 -9.99
CA GLU A 232 -2.73 13.33 -9.46
C GLU A 232 -3.92 13.07 -8.51
N LYS A 233 -4.75 12.05 -8.76
CA LYS A 233 -5.90 11.74 -7.89
C LYS A 233 -5.47 10.97 -6.65
N VAL A 234 -4.46 10.11 -6.78
CA VAL A 234 -3.83 9.44 -5.63
C VAL A 234 -3.09 10.47 -4.78
N ALA A 235 -2.37 11.38 -5.42
CA ALA A 235 -1.70 12.50 -4.76
C ALA A 235 -2.68 13.47 -4.05
N ALA A 236 -3.94 13.53 -4.47
CA ALA A 236 -4.99 14.32 -3.82
C ALA A 236 -5.61 13.66 -2.57
N LEU A 237 -5.28 12.39 -2.28
CA LEU A 237 -5.69 11.72 -1.05
C LEU A 237 -4.84 12.21 0.13
N ASP A 238 -5.42 12.19 1.32
CA ASP A 238 -4.62 12.47 2.51
C ASP A 238 -3.51 11.41 2.72
N PRO A 239 -2.39 11.77 3.37
CA PRO A 239 -1.23 10.86 3.51
C PRO A 239 -1.57 9.55 4.22
N ALA A 240 -2.51 9.55 5.18
CA ALA A 240 -2.93 8.34 5.88
C ALA A 240 -3.74 7.42 4.95
N ALA A 241 -4.59 7.99 4.09
CA ALA A 241 -5.32 7.23 3.07
C ALA A 241 -4.37 6.64 2.01
N GLN A 242 -3.34 7.40 1.60
CA GLN A 242 -2.32 6.92 0.67
C GLN A 242 -1.51 5.77 1.27
N ALA A 243 -1.01 5.93 2.51
CA ALA A 243 -0.26 4.90 3.22
C ALA A 243 -1.10 3.63 3.38
N LYS A 244 -2.39 3.79 3.70
CA LYS A 244 -3.32 2.67 3.83
C LYS A 244 -3.59 1.97 2.50
N LEU A 245 -3.74 2.71 1.39
CA LEU A 245 -3.90 2.13 0.06
C LEU A 245 -2.62 1.44 -0.41
N ALA A 246 -1.45 2.00 -0.08
CA ALA A 246 -0.16 1.40 -0.38
C ALA A 246 0.05 0.08 0.40
N SER A 247 -0.30 0.06 1.69
CA SER A 247 -0.23 -1.17 2.51
C SER A 247 -1.19 -2.27 2.04
N LEU A 248 -2.27 -1.88 1.36
CA LEU A 248 -3.24 -2.80 0.76
C LEU A 248 -2.87 -3.21 -0.68
N GLY A 249 -1.72 -2.75 -1.20
CA GLY A 249 -1.30 -3.05 -2.58
C GLY A 249 -2.08 -2.31 -3.68
N TYR A 250 -2.99 -1.39 -3.33
CA TYR A 250 -3.80 -0.65 -4.31
C TYR A 250 -3.05 0.51 -4.96
N VAL A 251 -1.94 0.96 -4.37
CA VAL A 251 -1.09 2.02 -4.90
C VAL A 251 0.34 1.52 -4.89
N THR A 252 0.85 1.15 -6.04
CA THR A 252 2.30 0.97 -6.21
C THR A 252 2.88 2.31 -6.59
N SER A 253 3.80 2.81 -5.80
CA SER A 253 4.59 3.99 -6.17
C SER A 253 5.36 3.68 -7.46
N GLY A 254 4.92 4.27 -8.58
CA GLY A 254 5.57 4.12 -9.88
C GLY A 254 5.12 2.88 -10.66
N SER A 255 3.86 2.85 -11.09
CA SER A 255 3.42 1.83 -12.06
C SER A 255 4.21 1.98 -13.36
N ARG A 256 5.19 1.09 -13.55
CA ARG A 256 5.81 0.92 -14.86
C ARG A 256 4.72 0.45 -15.82
N VAL A 257 4.41 1.23 -16.83
CA VAL A 257 3.57 0.76 -17.93
C VAL A 257 4.38 -0.23 -18.74
N PHE A 258 4.32 -1.50 -18.37
CA PHE A 258 4.84 -2.56 -19.22
C PHE A 258 4.01 -2.58 -20.51
N LYS A 259 4.67 -2.53 -21.66
CA LYS A 259 3.96 -2.75 -22.92
C LYS A 259 3.60 -4.24 -22.97
N SER A 260 2.32 -4.52 -23.01
CA SER A 260 1.82 -5.88 -23.20
C SER A 260 2.48 -6.49 -24.45
N SER A 261 3.15 -7.60 -24.29
CA SER A 261 3.77 -8.35 -25.38
C SER A 261 3.28 -9.81 -25.35
N ASP A 262 3.21 -10.44 -26.51
CA ASP A 262 2.84 -11.86 -26.62
C ASP A 262 3.88 -12.83 -25.98
N GLN A 263 4.94 -12.30 -25.39
CA GLN A 263 6.07 -13.05 -24.80
C GLN A 263 6.30 -12.73 -23.33
N GLU A 264 5.28 -12.22 -22.62
CA GLU A 264 5.39 -11.99 -21.18
C GLU A 264 5.58 -13.31 -20.44
N PRO A 265 6.48 -13.34 -19.41
CA PRO A 265 6.68 -14.55 -18.62
C PRO A 265 5.38 -15.02 -17.94
N ASP A 266 5.16 -16.32 -17.95
CA ASP A 266 4.07 -16.91 -17.17
C ASP A 266 4.38 -16.81 -15.67
N PRO A 267 3.52 -16.22 -14.82
CA PRO A 267 3.75 -16.12 -13.39
C PRO A 267 4.06 -17.47 -12.72
N LYS A 268 3.55 -18.57 -13.25
CA LYS A 268 3.84 -19.92 -12.74
C LYS A 268 5.31 -20.34 -12.88
N ASP A 269 6.01 -19.80 -13.87
CA ASP A 269 7.46 -20.01 -14.03
C ASP A 269 8.28 -19.16 -13.05
N LYS A 270 7.62 -18.24 -12.34
CA LYS A 270 8.22 -17.27 -11.41
C LYS A 270 7.98 -17.57 -9.93
N ILE A 271 7.44 -18.74 -9.58
CA ILE A 271 7.18 -19.14 -8.19
C ILE A 271 8.45 -19.03 -7.33
N GLY A 272 9.60 -19.45 -7.88
CA GLY A 272 10.90 -19.30 -7.17
C GLY A 272 11.25 -17.84 -6.90
N THR A 273 10.97 -16.95 -7.85
CA THR A 273 11.16 -15.50 -7.71
C THR A 273 10.22 -14.92 -6.65
N ILE A 274 8.93 -15.30 -6.67
CA ILE A 274 7.92 -14.87 -5.68
C ILE A 274 8.37 -15.24 -4.28
N ARG A 275 8.77 -16.51 -4.06
CA ARG A 275 9.28 -16.99 -2.76
C ARG A 275 10.54 -16.26 -2.30
N ALA A 276 11.44 -15.95 -3.23
CA ALA A 276 12.67 -15.23 -2.89
C ALA A 276 12.38 -13.77 -2.52
N ILE A 277 11.44 -13.09 -3.20
CA ILE A 277 10.98 -11.75 -2.86
C ILE A 277 10.39 -11.73 -1.45
N ARG A 278 9.51 -12.69 -1.14
CA ARG A 278 8.94 -12.81 0.20
C ARG A 278 10.03 -12.97 1.25
N ARG A 279 10.96 -13.95 1.08
CA ARG A 279 12.06 -14.13 2.01
C ARG A 279 12.88 -12.86 2.23
N VAL A 280 13.07 -12.05 1.17
CA VAL A 280 13.73 -10.74 1.32
C VAL A 280 12.90 -9.81 2.20
N ASN A 281 11.59 -9.75 1.98
CA ASN A 281 10.70 -8.89 2.80
C ASN A 281 10.75 -9.32 4.27
N ASP A 282 10.63 -10.63 4.55
CA ASP A 282 10.72 -11.18 5.92
C ASP A 282 12.06 -10.81 6.57
N LEU A 283 13.17 -11.05 5.86
CA LEU A 283 14.51 -10.72 6.37
C LEU A 283 14.71 -9.22 6.60
N MET A 284 14.13 -8.37 5.78
CA MET A 284 14.22 -6.91 5.95
C MET A 284 13.31 -6.42 7.09
N ALA A 285 12.14 -7.01 7.27
CA ALA A 285 11.23 -6.70 8.38
C ALA A 285 11.87 -7.10 9.73
N ASP A 286 12.61 -8.22 9.76
CA ASP A 286 13.38 -8.67 10.92
C ASP A 286 14.74 -7.97 11.06
N GLU A 287 15.02 -6.94 10.26
CA GLU A 287 16.29 -6.19 10.21
C GLU A 287 17.53 -7.07 9.87
N HIS A 288 17.34 -8.27 9.31
CA HIS A 288 18.40 -9.18 8.89
C HIS A 288 18.98 -8.82 7.51
N TYR A 289 19.36 -7.56 7.31
CA TYR A 289 19.82 -7.01 6.03
C TYR A 289 21.00 -7.79 5.42
N SER A 290 21.93 -8.26 6.26
CA SER A 290 23.10 -9.04 5.79
C SER A 290 22.72 -10.38 5.15
N GLU A 291 21.61 -10.99 5.58
CA GLU A 291 21.10 -12.22 5.01
C GLU A 291 20.25 -11.97 3.77
N ALA A 292 19.61 -10.81 3.66
CA ALA A 292 18.84 -10.41 2.49
C ALA A 292 19.73 -10.15 1.25
N ILE A 293 20.95 -9.61 1.44
CA ILE A 293 21.88 -9.28 0.36
C ILE A 293 22.13 -10.44 -0.61
N PRO A 294 22.55 -11.65 -0.20
CA PRO A 294 22.81 -12.74 -1.14
C PRO A 294 21.54 -13.21 -1.87
N VAL A 295 20.36 -13.15 -1.24
CA VAL A 295 19.09 -13.47 -1.89
C VAL A 295 18.77 -12.45 -2.98
N LEU A 296 18.94 -11.17 -2.70
CA LEU A 296 18.76 -10.07 -3.65
C LEU A 296 19.73 -10.15 -4.83
N GLN A 297 21.01 -10.46 -4.57
CA GLN A 297 22.00 -10.65 -5.63
C GLN A 297 21.62 -11.80 -6.58
N LYS A 298 21.10 -12.90 -6.03
CA LYS A 298 20.58 -14.01 -6.83
C LYS A 298 19.35 -13.60 -7.64
N LEU A 299 18.41 -12.89 -7.03
CA LEU A 299 17.22 -12.36 -7.73
C LEU A 299 17.62 -11.46 -8.91
N ILE A 300 18.59 -10.58 -8.71
CA ILE A 300 19.13 -9.69 -9.75
C ILE A 300 19.76 -10.50 -10.89
N ALA A 301 20.54 -11.53 -10.57
CA ALA A 301 21.17 -12.38 -11.59
C ALA A 301 20.14 -13.15 -12.44
N GLU A 302 19.05 -13.61 -11.81
CA GLU A 302 17.98 -14.35 -12.49
C GLU A 302 16.97 -13.42 -13.20
N ASN A 303 16.81 -12.16 -12.75
CA ASN A 303 15.85 -11.19 -13.24
C ASN A 303 16.48 -9.78 -13.38
N PRO A 304 17.46 -9.59 -14.27
CA PRO A 304 18.26 -8.35 -14.35
C PRO A 304 17.48 -7.10 -14.79
N GLU A 305 16.27 -7.28 -15.32
CA GLU A 305 15.40 -6.17 -15.73
C GLU A 305 14.36 -5.78 -14.66
N MET A 306 14.38 -6.43 -13.51
CA MET A 306 13.46 -6.14 -12.41
C MET A 306 14.05 -5.04 -11.51
N PRO A 307 13.42 -3.83 -11.37
CA PRO A 307 13.98 -2.72 -10.61
C PRO A 307 13.94 -2.95 -9.09
N MET A 308 12.90 -3.62 -8.57
CA MET A 308 12.66 -3.79 -7.15
C MET A 308 13.82 -4.46 -6.39
N PRO A 309 14.44 -5.57 -6.86
CA PRO A 309 15.57 -6.18 -6.14
C PRO A 309 16.79 -5.26 -6.04
N TYR A 310 17.01 -4.38 -7.04
CA TYR A 310 18.07 -3.38 -6.97
C TYR A 310 17.76 -2.33 -5.90
N SER A 311 16.53 -1.82 -5.84
CA SER A 311 16.12 -0.86 -4.81
C SER A 311 16.33 -1.45 -3.42
N LYS A 312 15.78 -2.63 -3.14
CA LYS A 312 15.93 -3.31 -1.84
C LYS A 312 17.40 -3.63 -1.50
N LEU A 313 18.23 -3.97 -2.48
CA LEU A 313 19.66 -4.14 -2.26
C LEU A 313 20.34 -2.81 -1.90
N GLY A 314 19.90 -1.71 -2.53
CA GLY A 314 20.31 -0.37 -2.18
C GLY A 314 19.94 0.00 -0.74
N ASP A 315 18.73 -0.34 -0.30
CA ASP A 315 18.25 -0.12 1.07
C ASP A 315 19.11 -0.90 2.09
N CYS A 316 19.44 -2.17 1.79
CA CYS A 316 20.33 -2.95 2.64
C CYS A 316 21.71 -2.29 2.79
N TYR A 317 22.29 -1.80 1.68
CA TYR A 317 23.58 -1.10 1.74
C TYR A 317 23.48 0.26 2.42
N LEU A 318 22.40 1.02 2.20
CA LEU A 318 22.16 2.31 2.84
C LEU A 318 22.08 2.15 4.37
N THR A 319 21.34 1.15 4.84
CA THR A 319 21.22 0.83 6.27
C THR A 319 22.56 0.37 6.87
N ALA A 320 23.36 -0.37 6.10
CA ALA A 320 24.71 -0.76 6.49
C ALA A 320 25.75 0.38 6.40
N HIS A 321 25.32 1.61 6.03
CA HIS A 321 26.20 2.77 5.78
C HIS A 321 27.24 2.55 4.66
N GLU A 322 26.99 1.60 3.75
CA GLU A 322 27.84 1.31 2.59
C GLU A 322 27.40 2.11 1.37
N PHE A 323 27.47 3.46 1.48
CA PHE A 323 26.87 4.39 0.52
C PHE A 323 27.42 4.23 -0.90
N GLU A 324 28.72 3.96 -1.05
CA GLU A 324 29.39 3.75 -2.34
C GLU A 324 28.90 2.47 -3.05
N LYS A 325 28.36 1.49 -2.29
CA LYS A 325 27.71 0.31 -2.88
C LYS A 325 26.22 0.56 -3.14
N ALA A 326 25.56 1.36 -2.32
CA ALA A 326 24.13 1.68 -2.48
C ALA A 326 23.87 2.49 -3.75
N GLU A 327 24.70 3.50 -4.04
CA GLU A 327 24.52 4.41 -5.18
C GLU A 327 24.33 3.67 -6.52
N PRO A 328 25.26 2.80 -6.98
CA PRO A 328 25.15 2.17 -8.31
C PRO A 328 23.92 1.25 -8.43
N VAL A 329 23.46 0.63 -7.35
CA VAL A 329 22.29 -0.24 -7.41
C VAL A 329 21.00 0.57 -7.45
N PHE A 330 20.88 1.68 -6.68
CA PHE A 330 19.74 2.60 -6.83
C PHE A 330 19.70 3.24 -8.22
N ARG A 331 20.84 3.67 -8.75
CA ARG A 331 20.91 4.19 -10.12
C ARG A 331 20.42 3.16 -11.14
N LYS A 332 20.79 1.89 -10.97
CA LYS A 332 20.33 0.82 -11.86
C LYS A 332 18.81 0.65 -11.73
N ALA A 333 18.24 0.69 -10.53
CA ALA A 333 16.79 0.63 -10.31
C ALA A 333 16.06 1.80 -11.01
N VAL A 334 16.57 3.03 -10.87
CA VAL A 334 16.02 4.24 -11.52
C VAL A 334 16.16 4.19 -13.05
N VAL A 335 17.24 3.61 -13.58
CA VAL A 335 17.40 3.41 -15.04
C VAL A 335 16.38 2.40 -15.56
N LEU A 336 16.12 1.34 -14.81
CA LEU A 336 15.14 0.31 -15.17
C LEU A 336 13.71 0.84 -15.09
N ASP A 337 13.42 1.63 -14.06
CA ASP A 337 12.14 2.33 -13.90
C ASP A 337 12.36 3.78 -13.42
N PRO A 338 12.31 4.75 -14.34
CA PRO A 338 12.51 6.16 -14.00
C PRO A 338 11.43 6.81 -13.13
N LYS A 339 10.35 6.07 -12.82
CA LYS A 339 9.27 6.52 -11.94
C LYS A 339 9.20 5.73 -10.63
N PHE A 340 10.14 4.85 -10.39
CA PHE A 340 10.19 4.06 -9.17
C PHE A 340 10.60 4.94 -7.98
N THR A 341 9.60 5.49 -7.31
CA THR A 341 9.77 6.50 -6.25
C THR A 341 10.70 6.03 -5.13
N ASP A 342 10.57 4.76 -4.69
CA ASP A 342 11.42 4.23 -3.61
C ASP A 342 12.90 4.23 -4.00
N ALA A 343 13.20 3.83 -5.24
CA ALA A 343 14.57 3.85 -5.76
C ALA A 343 15.12 5.28 -5.91
N GLU A 344 14.29 6.24 -6.35
CA GLU A 344 14.68 7.65 -6.44
C GLU A 344 14.92 8.24 -5.04
N MET A 345 14.06 7.92 -4.07
CA MET A 345 14.23 8.36 -2.67
C MET A 345 15.49 7.74 -2.05
N GLY A 346 15.72 6.43 -2.26
CA GLY A 346 16.94 5.75 -1.83
C GLY A 346 18.18 6.36 -2.45
N LEU A 347 18.15 6.66 -3.75
CA LEU A 347 19.24 7.36 -4.45
C LEU A 347 19.50 8.75 -3.86
N ALA A 348 18.46 9.53 -3.66
CA ALA A 348 18.58 10.88 -3.08
C ALA A 348 19.20 10.85 -1.67
N LYS A 349 18.71 9.95 -0.79
CA LYS A 349 19.28 9.72 0.54
C LYS A 349 20.77 9.36 0.46
N THR A 350 21.12 8.46 -0.45
CA THR A 350 22.50 8.00 -0.65
C THR A 350 23.42 9.13 -1.13
N LEU A 351 22.97 9.90 -2.14
CA LEU A 351 23.70 11.07 -2.65
C LEU A 351 23.92 12.13 -1.58
N MET A 352 22.91 12.40 -0.74
CA MET A 352 23.04 13.32 0.39
C MET A 352 24.10 12.85 1.40
N ARG A 353 24.24 11.54 1.61
CA ARG A 353 25.27 10.95 2.50
C ARG A 353 26.66 11.02 1.88
N LEU A 354 26.76 10.85 0.56
CA LEU A 354 28.01 10.99 -0.19
C LEU A 354 28.45 12.47 -0.35
N GLY A 355 27.54 13.42 -0.14
CA GLY A 355 27.80 14.86 -0.28
C GLY A 355 27.39 15.43 -1.64
N ASP A 356 26.84 14.64 -2.52
CA ASP A 356 26.39 15.04 -3.87
C ASP A 356 25.02 15.72 -3.83
N ILE A 357 24.97 16.88 -3.11
CA ILE A 357 23.74 17.57 -2.77
C ILE A 357 22.99 18.09 -3.99
N GLU A 358 23.72 18.57 -5.01
CA GLU A 358 23.11 19.12 -6.24
C GLU A 358 22.34 18.05 -7.01
N GLU A 359 22.91 16.84 -7.13
CA GLU A 359 22.25 15.74 -7.79
C GLU A 359 21.05 15.23 -6.98
N ALA A 360 21.22 15.08 -5.63
CA ALA A 360 20.13 14.72 -4.74
C ALA A 360 18.96 15.70 -4.86
N THR A 361 19.25 17.02 -4.91
CA THR A 361 18.24 18.07 -5.12
C THR A 361 17.48 17.84 -6.42
N THR A 362 18.20 17.58 -7.52
CA THR A 362 17.58 17.33 -8.83
C THR A 362 16.64 16.12 -8.82
N VAL A 363 17.02 15.06 -8.12
CA VAL A 363 16.17 13.85 -7.97
C VAL A 363 14.92 14.18 -7.15
N LEU A 364 15.09 14.87 -6.02
CA LEU A 364 13.99 15.24 -5.12
C LEU A 364 13.01 16.23 -5.76
N GLU A 365 13.50 17.20 -6.54
CA GLU A 365 12.65 18.12 -7.32
C GLU A 365 11.74 17.35 -8.31
N LYS A 366 12.27 16.32 -8.97
CA LYS A 366 11.46 15.46 -9.85
C LYS A 366 10.42 14.64 -9.07
N VAL A 367 10.82 14.08 -7.94
CA VAL A 367 9.91 13.30 -7.09
C VAL A 367 8.77 14.18 -6.57
N THR A 368 9.07 15.34 -5.97
CA THR A 368 8.06 16.25 -5.42
C THR A 368 7.14 16.85 -6.48
N ALA A 369 7.64 17.07 -7.70
CA ALA A 369 6.81 17.51 -8.82
C ALA A 369 5.83 16.42 -9.28
N ARG A 370 6.22 15.14 -9.21
CA ARG A 370 5.38 14.01 -9.58
C ARG A 370 4.45 13.56 -8.46
N VAL A 371 4.93 13.56 -7.23
CA VAL A 371 4.22 13.11 -6.02
C VAL A 371 4.20 14.25 -4.98
N PRO A 372 3.33 15.25 -5.16
CA PRO A 372 3.34 16.49 -4.36
C PRO A 372 3.02 16.29 -2.88
N ASN A 373 2.45 15.14 -2.50
CA ASN A 373 2.07 14.86 -1.10
C ASN A 373 3.04 13.91 -0.40
N LEU A 374 4.21 13.62 -1.00
CA LEU A 374 5.22 12.78 -0.36
C LEU A 374 6.02 13.61 0.66
N ALA A 375 5.52 13.62 1.90
CA ALA A 375 6.06 14.43 3.00
C ALA A 375 7.57 14.23 3.22
N GLU A 376 8.06 12.99 3.11
CA GLU A 376 9.48 12.67 3.25
C GLU A 376 10.35 13.31 2.15
N ALA A 377 9.85 13.34 0.89
CA ALA A 377 10.57 13.96 -0.21
C ALA A 377 10.72 15.48 0.02
N HIS A 378 9.66 16.15 0.51
CA HIS A 378 9.71 17.56 0.87
C HIS A 378 10.68 17.83 2.02
N LEU A 379 10.71 16.97 3.05
CA LEU A 379 11.65 17.09 4.15
C LEU A 379 13.11 16.96 3.67
N LEU A 380 13.41 15.97 2.82
CA LEU A 380 14.74 15.80 2.25
C LEU A 380 15.12 16.95 1.32
N LEU A 381 14.17 17.46 0.52
CA LEU A 381 14.38 18.59 -0.37
C LEU A 381 14.67 19.88 0.41
N GLN A 382 13.95 20.13 1.49
CA GLN A 382 14.23 21.23 2.43
C GLN A 382 15.68 21.16 2.94
N ILE A 383 16.14 19.98 3.37
CA ILE A 383 17.51 19.77 3.87
C ILE A 383 18.52 19.99 2.74
N ALA A 384 18.25 19.50 1.54
CA ALA A 384 19.11 19.66 0.38
C ALA A 384 19.25 21.13 -0.02
N TYR A 385 18.16 21.89 -0.10
CA TYR A 385 18.19 23.32 -0.36
C TYR A 385 18.94 24.11 0.73
N ALA A 386 18.72 23.76 2.00
CA ALA A 386 19.42 24.40 3.12
C ALA A 386 20.94 24.15 3.04
N ARG A 387 21.36 22.92 2.73
CA ARG A 387 22.78 22.56 2.55
C ARG A 387 23.43 23.25 1.34
N SER A 388 22.68 23.45 0.25
CA SER A 388 23.12 24.20 -0.94
C SER A 388 22.95 25.70 -0.79
N ASN A 389 22.49 26.19 0.36
CA ASN A 389 22.29 27.62 0.63
C ASN A 389 21.31 28.31 -0.35
N ARG A 390 20.34 27.58 -0.88
CA ARG A 390 19.28 28.10 -1.76
C ARG A 390 18.19 28.74 -0.90
N VAL A 391 18.40 30.02 -0.53
CA VAL A 391 17.60 30.72 0.52
C VAL A 391 16.10 30.78 0.18
N PRO A 392 15.65 31.26 -0.99
CA PRO A 392 14.21 31.33 -1.30
C PRO A 392 13.54 29.97 -1.31
N GLU A 393 14.20 28.98 -1.91
CA GLU A 393 13.65 27.62 -2.03
C GLU A 393 13.59 26.93 -0.66
N THR A 394 14.59 27.16 0.21
CA THR A 394 14.55 26.61 1.58
C THR A 394 13.36 27.16 2.36
N ILE A 395 13.08 28.47 2.27
CA ILE A 395 11.95 29.10 2.95
C ILE A 395 10.63 28.49 2.44
N SER A 396 10.43 28.47 1.12
CA SER A 396 9.22 27.92 0.51
C SER A 396 9.02 26.45 0.86
N GLU A 397 10.10 25.66 0.87
CA GLU A 397 9.99 24.23 1.17
C GLU A 397 9.75 23.95 2.66
N CYS A 398 10.32 24.78 3.56
CA CYS A 398 9.98 24.72 4.99
C CYS A 398 8.48 24.94 5.24
N GLU A 399 7.87 25.91 4.55
CA GLU A 399 6.44 26.18 4.68
C GLU A 399 5.59 24.96 4.28
N LYS A 400 5.94 24.30 3.19
CA LYS A 400 5.27 23.03 2.76
C LYS A 400 5.49 21.90 3.77
N VAL A 401 6.71 21.73 4.27
CA VAL A 401 7.01 20.71 5.29
C VAL A 401 6.18 20.92 6.55
N LEU A 402 5.93 22.16 6.94
CA LEU A 402 5.09 22.48 8.10
C LEU A 402 3.60 22.18 7.88
N GLU A 403 3.13 22.10 6.65
CA GLU A 403 1.76 21.61 6.35
C GLU A 403 1.64 20.12 6.70
N PHE A 404 2.68 19.31 6.45
CA PHE A 404 2.72 17.88 6.80
C PHE A 404 3.09 17.66 8.28
N PHE A 405 4.07 18.41 8.78
CA PHE A 405 4.65 18.26 10.12
C PHE A 405 4.56 19.57 10.93
N PRO A 406 3.35 19.96 11.41
CA PRO A 406 3.13 21.25 12.07
C PRO A 406 3.94 21.47 13.36
N ARG A 407 4.57 20.44 13.89
CA ARG A 407 5.37 20.50 15.12
C ARG A 407 6.84 20.09 14.88
N SER A 408 7.35 20.29 13.67
CA SER A 408 8.74 19.98 13.33
C SER A 408 9.69 21.06 13.87
N TYR A 409 10.38 20.75 14.97
CA TYR A 409 11.42 21.60 15.55
C TYR A 409 12.48 21.98 14.51
N GLY A 410 13.02 21.00 13.79
CA GLY A 410 14.09 21.22 12.80
C GLY A 410 13.66 22.16 11.68
N THR A 411 12.42 22.02 11.21
CA THR A 411 11.87 22.88 10.15
C THR A 411 11.67 24.32 10.64
N TYR A 412 11.11 24.53 11.83
CA TYR A 412 10.98 25.88 12.39
C TYR A 412 12.34 26.55 12.61
N LEU A 413 13.32 25.81 13.12
CA LEU A 413 14.68 26.33 13.29
C LEU A 413 15.29 26.73 11.94
N THR A 414 15.22 25.85 10.93
CA THR A 414 15.72 26.13 9.58
C THR A 414 15.01 27.34 8.96
N LEU A 415 13.67 27.38 9.04
CA LEU A 415 12.88 28.49 8.51
C LEU A 415 13.29 29.83 9.14
N GLY A 416 13.40 29.87 10.46
CA GLY A 416 13.84 31.08 11.17
C GLY A 416 15.25 31.53 10.77
N GLN A 417 16.21 30.61 10.64
CA GLN A 417 17.55 30.89 10.17
C GLN A 417 17.57 31.49 8.76
N PHE A 418 16.79 30.87 7.83
CA PHE A 418 16.78 31.29 6.43
C PHE A 418 15.98 32.59 6.21
N LEU A 419 14.92 32.84 6.97
CA LEU A 419 14.26 34.16 7.02
C LEU A 419 15.22 35.25 7.50
N ALA A 420 15.95 35.02 8.58
CA ALA A 420 16.95 35.95 9.05
C ALA A 420 18.06 36.23 8.03
N LYS A 421 18.43 35.21 7.26
CA LYS A 421 19.42 35.27 6.18
C LYS A 421 18.91 36.02 4.95
N SER A 422 17.62 35.92 4.62
CA SER A 422 16.99 36.68 3.55
C SER A 422 16.78 38.16 3.91
N GLY A 423 16.97 38.54 5.18
CA GLY A 423 16.73 39.87 5.70
C GLY A 423 15.38 40.09 6.36
N ASP A 424 14.51 39.09 6.32
CA ASP A 424 13.23 39.11 7.06
C ASP A 424 13.43 38.74 8.52
N LEU A 425 14.00 39.71 9.24
CA LEU A 425 14.32 39.56 10.66
C LEU A 425 13.06 39.46 11.52
N GLU A 426 11.99 40.18 11.16
CA GLU A 426 10.74 40.16 11.91
C GLU A 426 9.99 38.85 11.71
N GLY A 427 9.99 38.30 10.51
CA GLY A 427 9.42 36.97 10.20
C GLY A 427 10.20 35.82 10.86
N ALA A 428 11.50 35.96 11.06
CA ALA A 428 12.35 34.97 11.71
C ALA A 428 12.02 34.77 13.20
N VAL A 429 11.70 35.85 13.93
CA VAL A 429 11.45 35.81 15.39
C VAL A 429 10.39 34.79 15.78
N PRO A 430 9.14 34.81 15.26
CA PRO A 430 8.12 33.88 15.67
C PRO A 430 8.47 32.42 15.34
N LYS A 431 9.21 32.17 14.26
CA LYS A 431 9.64 30.84 13.88
C LYS A 431 10.67 30.23 14.82
N LEU A 432 11.64 31.05 15.22
CA LEU A 432 12.65 30.67 16.22
C LEU A 432 12.05 30.50 17.63
N GLN A 433 11.06 31.33 17.98
CA GLN A 433 10.31 31.19 19.25
C GLN A 433 9.52 29.86 19.26
N GLU A 434 8.88 29.48 18.14
CA GLU A 434 8.20 28.22 18.06
C GLU A 434 9.18 27.04 18.16
N ALA A 435 10.35 27.11 17.51
CA ALA A 435 11.40 26.13 17.70
C ALA A 435 11.84 26.03 19.19
N ALA A 436 12.03 27.13 19.88
CA ALA A 436 12.36 27.12 21.30
C ALA A 436 11.25 26.52 22.17
N ALA A 437 9.99 26.78 21.83
CA ALA A 437 8.84 26.20 22.54
C ALA A 437 8.70 24.68 22.34
N LEU A 438 9.02 24.19 21.13
CA LEU A 438 8.97 22.75 20.81
C LEU A 438 10.08 21.96 21.49
N ARG A 439 11.28 22.55 21.66
CA ARG A 439 12.45 21.92 22.31
C ARG A 439 13.14 22.94 23.25
N PRO A 440 12.52 23.20 24.42
CA PRO A 440 12.99 24.23 25.35
C PRO A 440 14.34 23.89 26.00
N GLU A 441 14.80 22.66 25.90
CA GLU A 441 16.12 22.24 26.40
C GLU A 441 17.27 22.51 25.44
N ILE A 442 17.00 22.91 24.19
CA ILE A 442 18.05 23.11 23.17
C ILE A 442 18.44 24.59 23.10
N PRO A 443 19.72 24.95 23.28
CA PRO A 443 20.17 26.36 23.26
C PRO A 443 20.14 27.01 21.86
N ALA A 444 20.14 26.23 20.78
CA ALA A 444 20.31 26.77 19.42
C ALA A 444 19.27 27.83 19.02
N PRO A 445 17.93 27.63 19.23
CA PRO A 445 16.95 28.66 18.88
C PRO A 445 17.21 30.00 19.57
N HIS A 446 17.63 29.98 20.86
CA HIS A 446 17.95 31.18 21.65
C HIS A 446 19.18 31.91 21.11
N LEU A 447 20.21 31.18 20.63
CA LEU A 447 21.37 31.78 19.97
C LEU A 447 20.97 32.53 18.69
N TYR A 448 20.11 31.92 17.85
CA TYR A 448 19.62 32.58 16.65
C TYR A 448 18.67 33.74 16.95
N LEU A 449 17.81 33.63 17.96
CA LEU A 449 16.99 34.77 18.43
C LEU A 449 17.85 35.93 18.90
N ALA A 450 18.92 35.70 19.67
CA ALA A 450 19.84 36.72 20.13
C ALA A 450 20.54 37.45 18.96
N ASP A 451 20.95 36.73 17.92
CA ASP A 451 21.52 37.34 16.71
C ASP A 451 20.47 38.18 15.95
N VAL A 452 19.27 37.67 15.78
CA VAL A 452 18.15 38.37 15.11
C VAL A 452 17.78 39.65 15.90
N TYR A 453 17.63 39.59 17.23
CA TYR A 453 17.31 40.74 18.05
C TYR A 453 18.44 41.77 18.04
N THR A 454 19.71 41.35 18.00
CA THR A 454 20.86 42.27 17.84
C THR A 454 20.74 43.02 16.52
N LYS A 455 20.46 42.37 15.41
CA LYS A 455 20.25 42.99 14.09
C LYS A 455 19.04 43.90 14.04
N LEU A 456 18.00 43.63 14.82
CA LEU A 456 16.80 44.47 14.98
C LEU A 456 17.04 45.68 15.94
N GLY A 457 18.20 45.79 16.57
CA GLY A 457 18.49 46.84 17.57
C GLY A 457 17.80 46.64 18.92
N LYS A 458 17.22 45.44 19.18
CA LYS A 458 16.52 45.09 20.42
C LYS A 458 17.51 44.48 21.44
N GLN A 459 18.43 45.32 21.97
CA GLN A 459 19.57 44.86 22.76
C GLN A 459 19.16 44.08 24.02
N ALA A 460 18.13 44.54 24.74
CA ALA A 460 17.68 43.87 25.97
C ALA A 460 17.11 42.46 25.69
N ASP A 461 16.42 42.30 24.59
CA ASP A 461 15.90 40.97 24.17
C ASP A 461 17.06 40.07 23.75
N ALA A 462 18.05 40.60 23.03
CA ALA A 462 19.24 39.86 22.62
C ALA A 462 20.05 39.36 23.84
N GLU A 463 20.22 40.18 24.85
CA GLU A 463 20.94 39.79 26.08
C GLU A 463 20.17 38.71 26.87
N ARG A 464 18.85 38.81 26.95
CA ARG A 464 18.02 37.81 27.59
C ARG A 464 18.12 36.43 26.89
N GLU A 465 18.05 36.41 25.57
CA GLU A 465 18.15 35.17 24.80
C GLU A 465 19.56 34.55 24.89
N ARG A 466 20.63 35.36 24.93
CA ARG A 466 22.01 34.86 25.17
C ARG A 466 22.14 34.22 26.54
N ALA A 467 21.63 34.92 27.59
CA ALA A 467 21.67 34.38 28.94
C ALA A 467 20.92 33.06 29.08
N GLU A 468 19.78 32.90 28.37
CA GLU A 468 19.04 31.66 28.36
C GLU A 468 19.79 30.55 27.61
N ALA A 469 20.40 30.85 26.46
CA ALA A 469 21.27 29.90 25.74
C ALA A 469 22.45 29.44 26.60
N GLU A 470 23.12 30.35 27.31
CA GLU A 470 24.22 30.02 28.21
C GLU A 470 23.75 29.16 29.40
N ARG A 471 22.59 29.48 29.97
CA ARG A 471 21.97 28.69 31.05
C ARG A 471 21.69 27.25 30.61
N LEU A 472 21.14 27.08 29.42
CA LEU A 472 20.84 25.76 28.83
C LEU A 472 22.14 24.98 28.51
N ALA A 473 23.14 25.66 27.97
CA ALA A 473 24.43 25.05 27.67
C ALA A 473 25.22 24.62 28.95
N ALA A 474 25.06 25.39 30.07
CA ALA A 474 25.71 25.08 31.33
C ALA A 474 25.06 23.87 32.07
N ASN A 475 23.79 23.61 31.80
CA ASN A 475 23.02 22.50 32.35
C ASN A 475 22.41 21.63 31.22
N PRO A 476 23.21 20.89 30.45
CA PRO A 476 22.67 20.06 29.41
C PRO A 476 21.79 18.98 30.06
N ILE A 477 20.50 19.09 29.86
CA ILE A 477 19.58 18.00 30.16
C ILE A 477 19.93 16.88 29.16
N HIS A 478 20.62 15.83 29.64
CA HIS A 478 20.74 14.63 28.84
C HIS A 478 19.32 14.12 28.60
N PRO A 479 18.86 14.03 27.35
CA PRO A 479 17.59 13.39 27.08
C PRO A 479 17.69 11.97 27.66
N ALA A 480 16.81 11.66 28.59
CA ALA A 480 16.69 10.29 29.09
C ALA A 480 16.35 9.43 27.88
N ASN A 481 17.33 8.60 27.51
CA ASN A 481 17.25 7.57 26.48
C ASN A 481 16.43 7.92 25.22
N GLY A 482 17.16 8.38 24.19
CA GLY A 482 16.97 7.96 22.81
C GLY A 482 15.56 7.96 22.21
N ALA A 483 14.66 8.88 22.59
CA ALA A 483 13.51 9.11 21.76
C ALA A 483 13.97 9.95 20.56
N PRO A 484 13.93 9.43 19.31
CA PRO A 484 14.18 10.23 18.13
C PRO A 484 13.20 11.41 18.12
N ASP A 485 13.67 12.57 17.69
CA ASP A 485 12.81 13.71 17.39
C ASP A 485 11.72 13.26 16.41
N PRO A 486 10.43 13.28 16.76
CA PRO A 486 9.37 12.85 15.84
C PRO A 486 9.28 13.72 14.58
N GLY A 487 9.99 14.85 14.53
CA GLY A 487 10.18 15.69 13.33
C GLY A 487 11.51 15.48 12.63
N ASN A 488 12.42 14.67 13.19
CA ASN A 488 13.73 14.36 12.60
C ASN A 488 13.97 12.85 12.55
N ALA A 489 13.03 12.04 13.02
CA ALA A 489 12.99 10.64 12.70
C ALA A 489 12.65 10.57 11.19
N ALA A 490 13.60 10.14 10.38
CA ALA A 490 13.20 9.37 9.22
C ALA A 490 12.16 8.35 9.72
N PRO A 491 11.03 8.19 9.04
CA PRO A 491 10.04 7.22 9.48
C PRO A 491 10.80 5.91 9.75
N GLN A 492 10.76 5.49 10.99
CA GLN A 492 10.97 4.09 11.29
C GLN A 492 9.80 3.40 10.63
N GLU A 493 10.09 2.56 9.70
CA GLU A 493 9.32 1.77 8.77
C GLU A 493 7.85 1.52 9.10
#